data_5af14da381fa843ff7e24e3cd50afa50
#
_entry.id   5af14da381fa843ff7e24e3cd50afa50
#
_cell.length_a   1.000
_cell.length_b   1.000
_cell.length_c   1.000
_cell.angle_alpha   90.00
_cell.angle_beta   90.00
_cell.angle_gamma   90.00
#
_symmetry.space_group_name_H-M   'P 1'
#
loop_
_entity.id
_entity.type
_entity.pdbx_description
1 polymer ?
#
loop_
_entity_poly.entity_id
_entity_poly.type
_entity_poly.pdbx_seq_one_letter_code
_entity_poly.pdbx_strand_id
1 'polypeptide(L)'
;MQFKWMFGSALLVSCGSAAPAQPYELIPGTFEEGKQPDGNSIVLDAPDGLIVIDTGRHAVQQEKILAAAKARGKPIVAIVNSHWHLDHSGGNQEIRAAYPNARIIASMAVVGALSGFLKDSRKGAEEYLASGKVSKEQAAEIRGDFAAMDDTADLIPTDPVTKSETRNVAGRRLDLHLAPYAATEGDLWVYDPATTTVFAGDLVVAVAPFMDTACVDGWLAALDAIEAVPFTTLVPGHGAPMTRADFGQWKAAFRNLVECAASSAAKDVCIAGWNRDAARFVAPLAPRKVDRLIAYYIDTRLRSSPEEQRKYCRPVKPA
;
A
#
# COMPACT_ATOMS: atom_id res chain seq x y z
N MET A 1 -70.92 35.05 19.15
CA MET A 1 -69.85 35.15 18.12
C MET A 1 -68.63 34.46 18.60
N GLN A 2 -68.34 33.22 18.12
CA GLN A 2 -67.17 32.46 18.48
C GLN A 2 -66.16 32.59 17.36
N PHE A 3 -64.97 33.13 17.62
CA PHE A 3 -63.85 33.19 16.70
C PHE A 3 -63.02 31.89 16.83
N LYS A 4 -62.98 31.06 15.76
CA LYS A 4 -62.12 29.94 15.63
C LYS A 4 -60.77 30.41 15.05
N TRP A 5 -59.70 30.23 15.85
CA TRP A 5 -58.32 30.40 15.36
C TRP A 5 -57.90 29.12 14.67
N MET A 6 -57.57 29.20 13.39
CA MET A 6 -56.90 28.10 12.64
C MET A 6 -55.39 28.27 12.78
N PHE A 7 -54.73 27.36 13.49
CA PHE A 7 -53.28 27.25 13.48
C PHE A 7 -52.84 26.48 12.24
N GLY A 8 -52.21 27.16 11.29
CA GLY A 8 -51.56 26.56 10.15
C GLY A 8 -50.19 26.02 10.60
N SER A 9 -50.03 24.69 10.60
CA SER A 9 -48.71 24.03 10.81
C SER A 9 -47.87 24.17 9.54
N ALA A 10 -46.84 25.00 9.60
CA ALA A 10 -45.81 25.05 8.54
C ALA A 10 -44.88 23.84 8.71
N LEU A 11 -44.91 22.91 7.74
CA LEU A 11 -43.91 21.86 7.61
C LEU A 11 -42.59 22.50 7.15
N LEU A 12 -41.63 22.57 8.05
CA LEU A 12 -40.24 22.86 7.71
C LEU A 12 -39.61 21.60 7.05
N VAL A 13 -39.53 21.62 5.74
CA VAL A 13 -38.72 20.65 4.98
C VAL A 13 -37.25 21.02 5.22
N SER A 14 -36.56 20.28 6.10
CA SER A 14 -35.14 20.40 6.25
C SER A 14 -34.47 19.73 5.03
N CYS A 15 -33.99 20.55 4.08
CA CYS A 15 -33.03 20.10 3.09
C CYS A 15 -31.71 19.74 3.81
N GLY A 16 -31.59 18.50 4.19
CA GLY A 16 -30.29 17.95 4.61
C GLY A 16 -29.33 18.03 3.42
N SER A 17 -28.36 18.94 3.46
CA SER A 17 -27.26 18.94 2.51
C SER A 17 -26.48 17.63 2.75
N ALA A 18 -26.57 16.67 1.82
CA ALA A 18 -25.70 15.52 1.80
C ALA A 18 -24.25 16.06 1.75
N ALA A 19 -23.39 15.57 2.65
CA ALA A 19 -21.97 15.88 2.56
C ALA A 19 -21.48 15.49 1.16
N PRO A 20 -20.61 16.31 0.53
CA PRO A 20 -20.08 15.97 -0.79
C PRO A 20 -19.45 14.58 -0.72
N ALA A 21 -19.81 13.71 -1.66
CA ALA A 21 -19.26 12.37 -1.74
C ALA A 21 -17.73 12.48 -1.78
N GLN A 22 -17.04 11.71 -0.94
CA GLN A 22 -15.59 11.67 -0.94
C GLN A 22 -15.13 11.21 -2.35
N PRO A 23 -14.15 11.89 -2.96
CA PRO A 23 -13.73 11.61 -4.32
C PRO A 23 -13.01 10.27 -4.44
N TYR A 24 -12.76 9.58 -3.36
CA TYR A 24 -12.26 8.20 -3.30
C TYR A 24 -12.87 7.45 -2.12
N GLU A 25 -12.84 6.13 -2.21
CA GLU A 25 -13.14 5.22 -1.12
C GLU A 25 -11.87 4.46 -0.76
N LEU A 26 -11.53 4.49 0.53
CA LEU A 26 -10.49 3.64 1.10
C LEU A 26 -11.12 2.31 1.52
N ILE A 27 -10.58 1.23 0.99
CA ILE A 27 -10.85 -0.15 1.42
C ILE A 27 -9.64 -0.58 2.25
N PRO A 28 -9.75 -0.58 3.58
CA PRO A 28 -8.62 -0.89 4.45
C PRO A 28 -8.13 -2.32 4.23
N GLY A 29 -6.83 -2.47 4.15
CA GLY A 29 -6.17 -3.77 4.19
C GLY A 29 -6.34 -4.44 5.56
N THR A 30 -6.17 -5.74 5.61
CA THR A 30 -6.37 -6.54 6.82
C THR A 30 -5.07 -7.11 7.34
N PHE A 31 -4.97 -7.23 8.68
CA PHE A 31 -3.93 -7.95 9.39
C PHE A 31 -4.59 -8.99 10.28
N GLU A 32 -4.86 -10.16 9.74
CA GLU A 32 -5.41 -11.28 10.52
C GLU A 32 -4.29 -12.19 11.04
N GLU A 33 -4.49 -12.78 12.22
CA GLU A 33 -3.50 -13.69 12.79
C GLU A 33 -3.40 -14.97 11.96
N GLY A 34 -2.17 -15.34 11.58
CA GLY A 34 -1.90 -16.53 10.79
C GLY A 34 -2.13 -16.37 9.29
N LYS A 35 -2.53 -15.19 8.83
CA LYS A 35 -2.65 -14.84 7.41
C LYS A 35 -1.62 -13.81 6.98
N GLN A 36 -1.33 -13.79 5.70
CA GLN A 36 -0.60 -12.70 5.05
C GLN A 36 -1.49 -11.43 5.05
N PRO A 37 -0.91 -10.23 5.07
CA PRO A 37 -1.69 -8.99 5.04
C PRO A 37 -2.31 -8.73 3.66
N ASP A 38 -3.31 -7.86 3.63
CA ASP A 38 -3.67 -7.05 2.46
C ASP A 38 -3.19 -5.62 2.67
N GLY A 39 -2.71 -4.99 1.61
CA GLY A 39 -2.51 -3.56 1.56
C GLY A 39 -3.84 -2.80 1.47
N ASN A 40 -3.81 -1.51 1.76
CA ASN A 40 -4.93 -0.62 1.50
C ASN A 40 -5.21 -0.54 0.00
N SER A 41 -6.48 -0.64 -0.39
CA SER A 41 -6.93 -0.38 -1.76
C SER A 41 -7.76 0.89 -1.82
N ILE A 42 -7.61 1.66 -2.90
CA ILE A 42 -8.34 2.91 -3.07
C ILE A 42 -9.13 2.85 -4.38
N VAL A 43 -10.44 3.12 -4.30
CA VAL A 43 -11.29 3.31 -5.48
C VAL A 43 -11.49 4.80 -5.68
N LEU A 44 -10.78 5.37 -6.65
CA LEU A 44 -10.74 6.80 -6.94
C LEU A 44 -11.67 7.13 -8.10
N ASP A 45 -12.57 8.10 -7.88
CA ASP A 45 -13.47 8.59 -8.93
C ASP A 45 -12.71 9.44 -9.97
N ALA A 46 -12.97 9.15 -11.24
CA ALA A 46 -12.45 9.93 -12.35
C ALA A 46 -13.56 10.19 -13.39
N PRO A 47 -13.40 11.21 -14.28
CA PRO A 47 -14.39 11.53 -15.29
C PRO A 47 -14.78 10.35 -16.20
N ASP A 48 -13.81 9.58 -16.66
CA ASP A 48 -14.02 8.52 -17.65
C ASP A 48 -14.17 7.11 -17.02
N GLY A 49 -14.24 7.01 -15.68
CA GLY A 49 -14.36 5.72 -14.98
C GLY A 49 -13.76 5.76 -13.59
N LEU A 50 -13.35 4.61 -13.10
CA LEU A 50 -12.70 4.46 -11.80
C LEU A 50 -11.23 4.09 -11.98
N ILE A 51 -10.40 4.60 -11.07
CA ILE A 51 -9.01 4.22 -10.91
C ILE A 51 -8.91 3.44 -9.59
N VAL A 52 -8.37 2.24 -9.62
CA VAL A 52 -8.06 1.47 -8.40
C VAL A 52 -6.57 1.61 -8.12
N ILE A 53 -6.21 2.05 -6.91
CA ILE A 53 -4.82 2.05 -6.47
C ILE A 53 -4.67 0.89 -5.51
N ASP A 54 -3.84 -0.07 -5.87
CA ASP A 54 -3.61 -1.37 -5.25
C ASP A 54 -4.87 -2.25 -5.12
N THR A 55 -4.70 -3.55 -5.29
CA THR A 55 -5.81 -4.50 -5.48
C THR A 55 -5.91 -5.55 -4.38
N GLY A 56 -4.97 -5.55 -3.42
CA GLY A 56 -4.92 -6.55 -2.37
C GLY A 56 -4.47 -7.93 -2.86
N ARG A 57 -4.42 -8.86 -1.92
CA ARG A 57 -4.04 -10.27 -2.13
C ARG A 57 -5.28 -11.18 -2.13
N HIS A 58 -6.20 -10.97 -1.18
CA HIS A 58 -7.28 -11.89 -0.90
C HIS A 58 -8.58 -11.53 -1.61
N ALA A 59 -9.36 -12.54 -2.02
CA ALA A 59 -10.64 -12.39 -2.70
C ALA A 59 -11.60 -11.42 -1.99
N VAL A 60 -11.63 -11.43 -0.65
CA VAL A 60 -12.46 -10.51 0.14
C VAL A 60 -12.12 -9.04 -0.13
N GLN A 61 -10.85 -8.71 -0.35
CA GLN A 61 -10.44 -7.35 -0.70
C GLN A 61 -10.94 -6.98 -2.09
N GLN A 62 -10.75 -7.88 -3.06
CA GLN A 62 -11.17 -7.72 -4.44
C GLN A 62 -12.70 -7.59 -4.57
N GLU A 63 -13.45 -8.41 -3.82
CA GLU A 63 -14.92 -8.32 -3.76
C GLU A 63 -15.39 -6.94 -3.29
N LYS A 64 -14.73 -6.35 -2.28
CA LYS A 64 -15.03 -4.99 -1.82
C LYS A 64 -14.74 -3.94 -2.89
N ILE A 65 -13.64 -4.06 -3.63
CA ILE A 65 -13.29 -3.17 -4.76
C ILE A 65 -14.37 -3.26 -5.83
N LEU A 66 -14.76 -4.47 -6.23
CA LEU A 66 -15.79 -4.70 -7.25
C LEU A 66 -17.18 -4.20 -6.78
N ALA A 67 -17.51 -4.39 -5.50
CA ALA A 67 -18.74 -3.87 -4.90
C ALA A 67 -18.76 -2.34 -4.90
N ALA A 68 -17.63 -1.69 -4.59
CA ALA A 68 -17.50 -0.24 -4.63
C ALA A 68 -17.67 0.30 -6.07
N ALA A 69 -17.10 -0.37 -7.07
CA ALA A 69 -17.27 -0.03 -8.47
C ALA A 69 -18.72 -0.17 -8.92
N LYS A 70 -19.37 -1.28 -8.55
CA LYS A 70 -20.80 -1.51 -8.82
C LYS A 70 -21.69 -0.45 -8.19
N ALA A 71 -21.43 -0.08 -6.94
CA ALA A 71 -22.20 0.97 -6.24
C ALA A 71 -22.09 2.34 -6.92
N ARG A 72 -20.94 2.64 -7.54
CA ARG A 72 -20.72 3.89 -8.31
C ARG A 72 -21.28 3.83 -9.72
N GLY A 73 -21.65 2.65 -10.23
CA GLY A 73 -22.16 2.48 -11.59
C GLY A 73 -21.15 2.88 -12.68
N LYS A 74 -19.86 2.81 -12.38
CA LYS A 74 -18.76 3.18 -13.29
C LYS A 74 -17.81 2.00 -13.51
N PRO A 75 -17.25 1.82 -14.72
CA PRO A 75 -16.23 0.80 -14.96
C PRO A 75 -14.90 1.17 -14.30
N ILE A 76 -14.15 0.17 -13.87
CA ILE A 76 -12.72 0.33 -13.54
C ILE A 76 -11.97 0.37 -14.88
N VAL A 77 -11.24 1.46 -15.14
CA VAL A 77 -10.52 1.69 -16.39
C VAL A 77 -9.00 1.72 -16.23
N ALA A 78 -8.54 1.85 -14.98
CA ALA A 78 -7.12 1.78 -14.63
C ALA A 78 -6.91 1.16 -13.26
N ILE A 79 -5.84 0.40 -13.13
CA ILE A 79 -5.24 -0.06 -11.89
C ILE A 79 -3.89 0.64 -11.78
N VAL A 80 -3.58 1.22 -10.64
CA VAL A 80 -2.26 1.75 -10.33
C VAL A 80 -1.68 0.90 -9.21
N ASN A 81 -0.63 0.11 -9.46
CA ASN A 81 0.05 -0.60 -8.38
C ASN A 81 1.20 0.25 -7.85
N SER A 82 1.19 0.45 -6.53
CA SER A 82 2.25 1.16 -5.84
C SER A 82 3.59 0.42 -5.97
N HIS A 83 3.55 -0.90 -5.87
CA HIS A 83 4.70 -1.78 -6.08
C HIS A 83 4.24 -3.22 -6.35
N TRP A 84 5.19 -4.14 -6.52
CA TRP A 84 4.93 -5.50 -6.99
C TRP A 84 4.61 -6.53 -5.89
N HIS A 85 4.62 -6.18 -4.60
CA HIS A 85 4.21 -7.13 -3.55
C HIS A 85 2.77 -7.59 -3.77
N LEU A 86 2.50 -8.88 -3.50
CA LEU A 86 1.22 -9.49 -3.87
C LEU A 86 0.04 -8.95 -3.06
N ASP A 87 0.26 -8.42 -1.88
CA ASP A 87 -0.76 -7.76 -1.08
C ASP A 87 -1.17 -6.37 -1.63
N HIS A 88 -0.50 -5.91 -2.70
CA HIS A 88 -0.83 -4.71 -3.47
C HIS A 88 -1.22 -5.01 -4.92
N SER A 89 -0.68 -6.07 -5.51
CA SER A 89 -0.86 -6.38 -6.95
C SER A 89 -1.56 -7.71 -7.23
N GLY A 90 -1.67 -8.60 -6.24
CA GLY A 90 -2.17 -9.96 -6.44
C GLY A 90 -3.62 -10.05 -6.91
N GLY A 91 -4.43 -9.03 -6.65
CA GLY A 91 -5.83 -8.94 -7.08
C GLY A 91 -6.04 -8.37 -8.49
N ASN A 92 -4.98 -8.02 -9.22
CA ASN A 92 -5.12 -7.46 -10.57
C ASN A 92 -5.91 -8.37 -11.51
N GLN A 93 -5.65 -9.68 -11.46
CA GLN A 93 -6.32 -10.70 -12.26
C GLN A 93 -7.84 -10.65 -12.06
N GLU A 94 -8.32 -10.65 -10.82
CA GLU A 94 -9.75 -10.65 -10.51
C GLU A 94 -10.42 -9.35 -10.97
N ILE A 95 -9.75 -8.21 -10.78
CA ILE A 95 -10.26 -6.92 -11.26
C ILE A 95 -10.32 -6.90 -12.79
N ARG A 96 -9.31 -7.41 -13.49
CA ARG A 96 -9.31 -7.46 -14.95
C ARG A 96 -10.23 -8.54 -15.53
N ALA A 97 -10.50 -9.61 -14.81
CA ALA A 97 -11.55 -10.56 -15.19
C ALA A 97 -12.93 -9.87 -15.30
N ALA A 98 -13.22 -8.94 -14.37
CA ALA A 98 -14.45 -8.14 -14.39
C ALA A 98 -14.38 -6.93 -15.37
N TYR A 99 -13.19 -6.34 -15.54
CA TYR A 99 -12.94 -5.15 -16.37
C TYR A 99 -11.74 -5.36 -17.27
N PRO A 100 -11.85 -6.14 -18.38
CA PRO A 100 -10.71 -6.58 -19.20
C PRO A 100 -9.91 -5.45 -19.84
N ASN A 101 -10.51 -4.27 -20.00
CA ASN A 101 -9.87 -3.10 -20.58
C ASN A 101 -9.15 -2.21 -19.55
N ALA A 102 -9.18 -2.58 -18.27
CA ALA A 102 -8.46 -1.84 -17.24
C ALA A 102 -6.94 -1.92 -17.49
N ARG A 103 -6.30 -0.76 -17.63
CA ARG A 103 -4.84 -0.68 -17.81
C ARG A 103 -4.15 -0.84 -16.48
N ILE A 104 -3.01 -1.53 -16.46
CA ILE A 104 -2.15 -1.64 -15.28
C ILE A 104 -1.04 -0.60 -15.42
N ILE A 105 -1.04 0.39 -14.53
CA ILE A 105 -0.06 1.47 -14.43
C ILE A 105 0.84 1.16 -13.24
N ALA A 106 2.09 0.83 -13.48
CA ALA A 106 3.07 0.50 -12.43
C ALA A 106 4.50 0.65 -12.95
N SER A 107 5.49 0.50 -12.09
CA SER A 107 6.88 0.38 -12.53
C SER A 107 7.16 -1.01 -13.13
N MET A 108 8.21 -1.10 -13.97
CA MET A 108 8.66 -2.40 -14.53
C MET A 108 9.45 -3.25 -13.52
N ALA A 109 9.60 -2.83 -12.27
CA ALA A 109 10.34 -3.56 -11.23
C ALA A 109 9.80 -4.99 -10.99
N VAL A 110 8.51 -5.21 -11.25
CA VAL A 110 7.87 -6.54 -11.16
C VAL A 110 8.57 -7.58 -12.02
N VAL A 111 9.13 -7.22 -13.18
CA VAL A 111 9.84 -8.15 -14.07
C VAL A 111 11.11 -8.70 -13.41
N GLY A 112 11.86 -7.83 -12.72
CA GLY A 112 13.00 -8.24 -11.89
C GLY A 112 12.57 -9.09 -10.70
N ALA A 113 11.46 -8.72 -10.04
CA ALA A 113 10.93 -9.46 -8.90
C ALA A 113 10.47 -10.88 -9.27
N LEU A 114 9.81 -11.06 -10.41
CA LEU A 114 9.37 -12.37 -10.92
C LEU A 114 10.55 -13.34 -11.18
N SER A 115 11.69 -12.84 -11.62
CA SER A 115 12.89 -13.63 -11.84
C SER A 115 13.82 -13.76 -10.62
N GLY A 116 13.63 -12.90 -9.62
CA GLY A 116 14.41 -12.80 -8.40
C GLY A 116 13.61 -13.16 -7.15
N PHE A 117 13.24 -12.15 -6.37
CA PHE A 117 12.63 -12.31 -5.04
C PHE A 117 11.38 -13.21 -5.04
N LEU A 118 10.44 -12.99 -5.94
CA LEU A 118 9.21 -13.79 -6.01
C LEU A 118 9.50 -15.25 -6.35
N LYS A 119 10.46 -15.51 -7.25
CA LYS A 119 10.91 -16.87 -7.58
C LYS A 119 11.52 -17.56 -6.37
N ASP A 120 12.41 -16.88 -5.64
CA ASP A 120 13.06 -17.43 -4.46
C ASP A 120 12.06 -17.64 -3.32
N SER A 121 11.13 -16.71 -3.13
CA SER A 121 10.01 -16.81 -2.18
C SER A 121 9.13 -18.02 -2.49
N ARG A 122 8.79 -18.22 -3.76
CA ARG A 122 8.03 -19.39 -4.23
C ARG A 122 8.72 -20.68 -3.88
N LYS A 123 10.02 -20.79 -4.17
CA LYS A 123 10.81 -22.00 -3.85
C LYS A 123 10.78 -22.30 -2.35
N GLY A 124 11.00 -21.31 -1.50
CA GLY A 124 10.91 -21.46 -0.04
C GLY A 124 9.51 -21.90 0.42
N ALA A 125 8.46 -21.37 -0.19
CA ALA A 125 7.08 -21.73 0.09
C ALA A 125 6.75 -23.18 -0.37
N GLU A 126 7.28 -23.63 -1.51
CA GLU A 126 7.15 -25.02 -1.97
C GLU A 126 7.82 -26.00 -0.99
N GLU A 127 9.04 -25.66 -0.52
CA GLU A 127 9.74 -26.45 0.51
C GLU A 127 8.95 -26.50 1.83
N TYR A 128 8.34 -25.39 2.22
CA TYR A 128 7.49 -25.33 3.42
C TYR A 128 6.22 -26.17 3.26
N LEU A 129 5.55 -26.11 2.12
CA LEU A 129 4.41 -26.99 1.80
C LEU A 129 4.79 -28.47 1.86
N ALA A 130 5.95 -28.85 1.28
CA ALA A 130 6.46 -30.21 1.26
C ALA A 130 6.82 -30.73 2.66
N SER A 131 7.15 -29.85 3.60
CA SER A 131 7.50 -30.23 4.98
C SER A 131 6.35 -30.84 5.79
N GLY A 132 5.11 -30.65 5.35
CA GLY A 132 3.90 -31.08 6.06
C GLY A 132 3.61 -30.33 7.36
N LYS A 133 4.34 -29.26 7.67
CA LYS A 133 4.19 -28.44 8.89
C LYS A 133 3.20 -27.30 8.72
N VAL A 134 2.76 -27.05 7.48
CA VAL A 134 1.86 -25.96 7.11
C VAL A 134 0.41 -26.31 7.47
N SER A 135 -0.36 -25.35 8.00
CA SER A 135 -1.79 -25.53 8.21
C SER A 135 -2.54 -25.53 6.86
N LYS A 136 -3.80 -26.00 6.86
CA LYS A 136 -4.62 -26.00 5.64
C LYS A 136 -4.86 -24.59 5.12
N GLU A 137 -5.06 -23.64 6.03
CA GLU A 137 -5.29 -22.23 5.75
C GLU A 137 -4.03 -21.59 5.13
N GLN A 138 -2.88 -21.78 5.76
CA GLN A 138 -1.59 -21.31 5.21
C GLN A 138 -1.29 -21.94 3.85
N ALA A 139 -1.58 -23.23 3.66
CA ALA A 139 -1.40 -23.89 2.38
C ALA A 139 -2.32 -23.33 1.29
N ALA A 140 -3.54 -22.89 1.65
CA ALA A 140 -4.44 -22.24 0.71
C ALA A 140 -3.93 -20.86 0.29
N GLU A 141 -3.44 -20.07 1.23
CA GLU A 141 -2.80 -18.76 0.95
C GLU A 141 -1.58 -18.88 0.03
N ILE A 142 -0.65 -19.79 0.35
CA ILE A 142 0.53 -20.04 -0.49
C ILE A 142 0.13 -20.42 -1.92
N ARG A 143 -0.92 -21.24 -2.09
CA ARG A 143 -1.41 -21.60 -3.44
C ARG A 143 -2.07 -20.42 -4.15
N GLY A 144 -2.74 -19.54 -3.41
CA GLY A 144 -3.27 -18.27 -3.94
C GLY A 144 -2.14 -17.38 -4.48
N ASP A 145 -1.06 -17.24 -3.71
CA ASP A 145 0.13 -16.51 -4.15
C ASP A 145 0.75 -17.12 -5.41
N PHE A 146 0.82 -18.45 -5.49
CA PHE A 146 1.32 -19.13 -6.68
C PHE A 146 0.45 -18.86 -7.90
N ALA A 147 -0.88 -18.90 -7.75
CA ALA A 147 -1.80 -18.59 -8.84
C ALA A 147 -1.61 -17.16 -9.34
N ALA A 148 -1.46 -16.18 -8.44
CA ALA A 148 -1.18 -14.80 -8.81
C ALA A 148 0.18 -14.65 -9.53
N MET A 149 1.23 -15.36 -9.07
CA MET A 149 2.54 -15.35 -9.72
C MET A 149 2.57 -16.07 -11.07
N ASP A 150 1.70 -17.06 -11.28
CA ASP A 150 1.60 -17.80 -12.55
C ASP A 150 0.90 -16.96 -13.63
N ASP A 151 0.02 -16.05 -13.25
CA ASP A 151 -0.63 -15.10 -14.15
C ASP A 151 0.19 -13.81 -14.31
N THR A 152 1.35 -13.93 -14.94
CA THR A 152 2.27 -12.82 -15.16
C THR A 152 1.68 -11.71 -16.02
N ALA A 153 0.66 -12.00 -16.84
CA ALA A 153 0.02 -11.02 -17.71
C ALA A 153 -0.72 -9.93 -16.94
N ASP A 154 -1.21 -10.26 -15.73
CA ASP A 154 -1.90 -9.33 -14.86
C ASP A 154 -1.00 -8.72 -13.76
N LEU A 155 0.26 -9.15 -13.67
CA LEU A 155 1.28 -8.51 -12.83
C LEU A 155 2.13 -7.51 -13.63
N ILE A 156 2.39 -7.78 -14.91
CA ILE A 156 3.22 -6.91 -15.76
C ILE A 156 2.41 -5.68 -16.19
N PRO A 157 2.93 -4.45 -16.00
CA PRO A 157 2.23 -3.24 -16.40
C PRO A 157 1.94 -3.21 -17.91
N THR A 158 0.69 -2.88 -18.26
CA THR A 158 0.30 -2.60 -19.66
C THR A 158 0.56 -1.14 -20.04
N ASP A 159 0.78 -0.27 -19.05
CA ASP A 159 1.05 1.16 -19.21
C ASP A 159 2.16 1.59 -18.19
N PRO A 160 3.43 1.24 -18.49
CA PRO A 160 4.51 1.37 -17.51
C PRO A 160 4.88 2.82 -17.19
N VAL A 161 5.25 3.06 -15.92
CA VAL A 161 5.87 4.31 -15.44
C VAL A 161 7.38 4.09 -15.34
N THR A 162 8.13 4.82 -16.13
CA THR A 162 9.60 4.72 -16.20
C THR A 162 10.32 5.92 -15.56
N LYS A 163 9.58 6.96 -15.22
CA LYS A 163 10.04 8.18 -14.53
C LYS A 163 8.86 8.88 -13.87
N SER A 164 9.15 9.74 -12.91
CA SER A 164 8.13 10.62 -12.34
C SER A 164 7.54 11.56 -13.40
N GLU A 165 6.22 11.67 -13.44
CA GLU A 165 5.49 12.46 -14.44
C GLU A 165 4.08 12.84 -13.96
N THR A 166 3.54 13.91 -14.51
CA THR A 166 2.10 14.19 -14.43
C THR A 166 1.41 13.46 -15.57
N ARG A 167 0.37 12.67 -15.25
CA ARG A 167 -0.40 11.90 -16.21
C ARG A 167 -1.90 12.18 -16.09
N ASN A 168 -2.61 12.23 -17.20
CA ASN A 168 -4.07 12.18 -17.19
C ASN A 168 -4.50 10.70 -17.21
N VAL A 169 -5.09 10.23 -16.11
CA VAL A 169 -5.61 8.88 -15.97
C VAL A 169 -7.13 8.96 -15.90
N ALA A 170 -7.83 8.40 -16.87
CA ALA A 170 -9.30 8.43 -16.94
C ALA A 170 -9.90 9.85 -16.80
N GLY A 171 -9.28 10.86 -17.39
CA GLY A 171 -9.72 12.26 -17.27
C GLY A 171 -9.29 12.96 -15.98
N ARG A 172 -8.63 12.27 -15.04
CA ARG A 172 -8.11 12.82 -13.78
C ARG A 172 -6.62 13.07 -13.88
N ARG A 173 -6.18 14.29 -13.54
CA ARG A 173 -4.75 14.62 -13.45
C ARG A 173 -4.19 14.03 -12.17
N LEU A 174 -3.18 13.20 -12.29
CA LEU A 174 -2.41 12.61 -11.18
C LEU A 174 -0.93 12.89 -11.39
N ASP A 175 -0.20 13.19 -10.33
CA ASP A 175 1.26 13.23 -10.36
C ASP A 175 1.78 11.87 -9.87
N LEU A 176 2.36 11.11 -10.80
CA LEU A 176 2.93 9.78 -10.58
C LEU A 176 4.42 9.94 -10.28
N HIS A 177 4.85 9.51 -9.13
CA HIS A 177 6.23 9.64 -8.67
C HIS A 177 6.88 8.27 -8.54
N LEU A 178 7.89 8.01 -9.35
CA LEU A 178 8.69 6.80 -9.25
C LEU A 178 9.83 7.02 -8.24
N ALA A 179 9.87 6.19 -7.20
CA ALA A 179 10.94 6.10 -6.23
C ALA A 179 11.77 4.85 -6.52
N PRO A 180 12.91 4.97 -7.20
CA PRO A 180 13.75 3.82 -7.48
C PRO A 180 14.48 3.39 -6.21
N TYR A 181 14.52 2.06 -5.99
CA TYR A 181 15.25 1.46 -4.86
C TYR A 181 14.89 2.05 -3.50
N ALA A 182 13.61 2.00 -3.14
CA ALA A 182 13.11 2.47 -1.86
C ALA A 182 12.59 1.29 -1.00
N ALA A 183 11.28 1.12 -0.76
CA ALA A 183 10.75 -0.08 -0.12
C ALA A 183 10.93 -1.31 -1.01
N THR A 184 10.87 -1.11 -2.33
CA THR A 184 11.23 -2.08 -3.36
C THR A 184 12.16 -1.45 -4.41
N GLU A 185 12.45 -2.21 -5.49
CA GLU A 185 13.26 -1.72 -6.61
C GLU A 185 12.61 -0.56 -7.36
N GLY A 186 11.28 -0.42 -7.30
CA GLY A 186 10.56 0.61 -8.04
C GLY A 186 9.18 0.88 -7.47
N ASP A 187 9.12 1.68 -6.42
CA ASP A 187 7.88 2.09 -5.79
C ASP A 187 7.26 3.28 -6.54
N LEU A 188 5.96 3.24 -6.73
CA LEU A 188 5.17 4.31 -7.32
C LEU A 188 4.24 4.90 -6.26
N TRP A 189 4.40 6.17 -5.95
CA TRP A 189 3.45 6.90 -5.14
C TRP A 189 2.72 7.96 -5.96
N VAL A 190 1.49 8.23 -5.60
CA VAL A 190 0.60 9.09 -6.37
C VAL A 190 0.23 10.30 -5.54
N TYR A 191 0.40 11.49 -6.10
CA TYR A 191 -0.19 12.70 -5.57
C TYR A 191 -1.39 13.12 -6.41
N ASP A 192 -2.54 13.26 -5.78
CA ASP A 192 -3.76 13.79 -6.39
C ASP A 192 -3.95 15.24 -5.97
N PRO A 193 -3.64 16.21 -6.83
CA PRO A 193 -3.76 17.62 -6.51
C PRO A 193 -5.21 18.08 -6.30
N ALA A 194 -6.20 17.36 -6.87
CA ALA A 194 -7.60 17.72 -6.73
C ALA A 194 -8.14 17.49 -5.31
N THR A 195 -7.57 16.52 -4.58
CA THR A 195 -7.94 16.22 -3.19
C THR A 195 -6.82 16.53 -2.21
N THR A 196 -5.67 17.00 -2.69
CA THR A 196 -4.44 17.18 -1.90
C THR A 196 -4.07 15.90 -1.11
N THR A 197 -4.24 14.74 -1.75
CA THR A 197 -4.00 13.44 -1.14
C THR A 197 -2.78 12.76 -1.77
N VAL A 198 -1.93 12.19 -0.94
CA VAL A 198 -0.86 11.27 -1.33
C VAL A 198 -1.32 9.84 -1.06
N PHE A 199 -1.19 8.95 -2.05
CA PHE A 199 -1.28 7.51 -1.91
C PHE A 199 0.14 6.96 -1.96
N ALA A 200 0.65 6.54 -0.81
CA ALA A 200 2.08 6.32 -0.61
C ALA A 200 2.55 4.89 -0.88
N GLY A 201 1.62 3.93 -0.99
CA GLY A 201 2.00 2.51 -0.95
C GLY A 201 2.86 2.22 0.29
N ASP A 202 3.72 1.23 0.21
CA ASP A 202 4.57 0.79 1.33
C ASP A 202 5.78 1.69 1.61
N LEU A 203 5.88 2.83 0.91
CA LEU A 203 6.76 3.90 1.40
C LEU A 203 6.33 4.40 2.78
N VAL A 204 5.05 4.19 3.15
CA VAL A 204 4.55 4.45 4.51
C VAL A 204 3.70 3.26 4.96
N VAL A 205 4.18 2.54 5.97
CA VAL A 205 3.47 1.44 6.63
C VAL A 205 3.29 1.81 8.08
N ALA A 206 2.04 1.95 8.52
CA ALA A 206 1.74 2.48 9.85
C ALA A 206 2.40 1.68 10.98
N VAL A 207 2.44 0.36 10.87
CA VAL A 207 2.85 -0.55 11.95
C VAL A 207 4.37 -0.67 12.06
N ALA A 208 5.03 -0.97 10.94
CA ALA A 208 6.48 -1.13 10.86
C ALA A 208 6.91 -1.06 9.39
N PRO A 209 8.06 -0.47 9.07
CA PRO A 209 8.58 -0.51 7.70
C PRO A 209 8.94 -1.95 7.32
N PHE A 210 8.41 -2.46 6.20
CA PHE A 210 8.76 -3.78 5.65
C PHE A 210 10.02 -3.66 4.81
N MET A 211 11.14 -4.26 5.29
CA MET A 211 12.45 -4.02 4.71
C MET A 211 13.01 -5.20 3.92
N ASP A 212 12.21 -6.22 3.59
CA ASP A 212 12.72 -7.44 2.96
C ASP A 212 13.46 -7.18 1.65
N THR A 213 12.99 -6.19 0.87
CA THR A 213 13.56 -5.80 -0.43
C THR A 213 14.01 -4.33 -0.47
N ALA A 214 14.16 -3.71 0.69
CA ALA A 214 14.41 -2.27 0.77
C ALA A 214 15.85 -1.86 0.54
N CYS A 215 15.99 -0.68 -0.05
CA CYS A 215 17.18 0.17 0.02
C CYS A 215 16.86 1.38 0.91
N VAL A 216 17.43 1.41 2.10
CA VAL A 216 17.07 2.40 3.13
C VAL A 216 17.36 3.83 2.69
N ASP A 217 18.50 4.08 2.02
CA ASP A 217 18.87 5.42 1.54
C ASP A 217 17.86 5.94 0.50
N GLY A 218 17.48 5.09 -0.45
CA GLY A 218 16.46 5.44 -1.44
C GLY A 218 15.08 5.64 -0.81
N TRP A 219 14.76 4.86 0.21
CA TRP A 219 13.50 5.02 0.94
C TRP A 219 13.44 6.36 1.69
N LEU A 220 14.51 6.73 2.40
CA LEU A 220 14.58 8.04 3.06
C LEU A 220 14.47 9.20 2.05
N ALA A 221 15.11 9.09 0.87
CA ALA A 221 14.97 10.08 -0.20
C ALA A 221 13.52 10.15 -0.75
N ALA A 222 12.83 9.01 -0.88
CA ALA A 222 11.42 8.99 -1.29
C ALA A 222 10.51 9.68 -0.27
N LEU A 223 10.75 9.47 1.04
CA LEU A 223 10.00 10.16 2.10
C LEU A 223 10.24 11.68 2.09
N ASP A 224 11.46 12.12 1.78
CA ASP A 224 11.76 13.55 1.61
C ASP A 224 11.01 14.14 0.39
N ALA A 225 10.91 13.39 -0.70
CA ALA A 225 10.14 13.79 -1.89
C ALA A 225 8.63 13.87 -1.60
N ILE A 226 8.07 12.94 -0.84
CA ILE A 226 6.67 12.99 -0.39
C ILE A 226 6.43 14.23 0.48
N GLU A 227 7.35 14.56 1.39
CA GLU A 227 7.21 15.74 2.25
C GLU A 227 7.22 17.06 1.46
N ALA A 228 7.87 17.09 0.31
CA ALA A 228 7.97 18.28 -0.52
C ALA A 228 6.66 18.66 -1.24
N VAL A 229 5.70 17.74 -1.42
CA VAL A 229 4.41 18.07 -2.05
C VAL A 229 3.40 18.63 -1.03
N PRO A 230 2.49 19.54 -1.45
CA PRO A 230 1.56 20.21 -0.54
C PRO A 230 0.30 19.37 -0.25
N PHE A 231 0.47 18.16 0.29
CA PHE A 231 -0.66 17.30 0.67
C PHE A 231 -1.25 17.66 2.04
N THR A 232 -2.51 17.36 2.24
CA THR A 232 -3.22 17.43 3.53
C THR A 232 -3.46 16.04 4.13
N THR A 233 -3.66 15.03 3.26
CA THR A 233 -3.92 13.65 3.64
C THR A 233 -2.91 12.74 2.95
N LEU A 234 -2.40 11.74 3.68
CA LEU A 234 -1.61 10.65 3.13
C LEU A 234 -2.31 9.33 3.48
N VAL A 235 -2.52 8.50 2.46
CA VAL A 235 -2.98 7.13 2.62
C VAL A 235 -1.77 6.21 2.53
N PRO A 236 -1.40 5.51 3.63
CA PRO A 236 -0.28 4.58 3.63
C PRO A 236 -0.66 3.28 2.91
N GLY A 237 0.33 2.45 2.59
CA GLY A 237 0.09 1.10 2.08
C GLY A 237 -0.63 0.22 3.09
N HIS A 238 -0.35 0.38 4.39
CA HIS A 238 -1.04 -0.30 5.47
C HIS A 238 -1.34 0.66 6.62
N GLY A 239 -2.57 0.61 7.12
CA GLY A 239 -3.03 1.38 8.27
C GLY A 239 -3.95 2.55 7.92
N ALA A 240 -4.28 3.35 8.91
CA ALA A 240 -5.20 4.47 8.74
C ALA A 240 -4.57 5.65 7.99
N PRO A 241 -5.37 6.47 7.27
CA PRO A 241 -4.90 7.71 6.69
C PRO A 241 -4.23 8.62 7.73
N MET A 242 -3.24 9.35 7.29
CA MET A 242 -2.40 10.24 8.08
C MET A 242 -2.59 11.70 7.66
N THR A 243 -2.58 12.60 8.63
CA THR A 243 -2.34 14.02 8.36
C THR A 243 -0.87 14.25 7.99
N ARG A 244 -0.55 15.42 7.46
CA ARG A 244 0.86 15.81 7.23
C ARG A 244 1.70 15.76 8.50
N ALA A 245 1.13 16.11 9.66
CA ALA A 245 1.83 16.04 10.95
C ALA A 245 2.08 14.59 11.38
N ASP A 246 1.13 13.69 11.15
CA ASP A 246 1.28 12.26 11.42
C ASP A 246 2.39 11.64 10.55
N PHE A 247 2.39 11.97 9.26
CA PHE A 247 3.46 11.55 8.35
C PHE A 247 4.83 12.04 8.81
N GLY A 248 4.94 13.32 9.21
CA GLY A 248 6.18 13.86 9.76
C GLY A 248 6.67 13.08 11.00
N GLN A 249 5.75 12.72 11.90
CA GLN A 249 6.07 11.89 13.07
C GLN A 249 6.51 10.48 12.66
N TRP A 250 5.82 9.82 11.74
CA TRP A 250 6.18 8.50 11.25
C TRP A 250 7.55 8.51 10.55
N LYS A 251 7.79 9.50 9.68
CA LYS A 251 9.06 9.70 8.99
C LYS A 251 10.21 9.89 9.99
N ALA A 252 10.00 10.70 11.03
CA ALA A 252 10.98 10.89 12.09
C ALA A 252 11.26 9.59 12.86
N ALA A 253 10.22 8.81 13.20
CA ALA A 253 10.37 7.53 13.85
C ALA A 253 11.20 6.54 12.99
N PHE A 254 10.96 6.50 11.67
CA PHE A 254 11.72 5.65 10.76
C PHE A 254 13.19 6.10 10.68
N ARG A 255 13.46 7.39 10.55
CA ARG A 255 14.81 7.95 10.56
C ARG A 255 15.55 7.63 11.87
N ASN A 256 14.90 7.82 13.02
CA ASN A 256 15.44 7.48 14.34
C ASN A 256 15.78 5.99 14.47
N LEU A 257 14.94 5.10 13.93
CA LEU A 257 15.22 3.66 13.89
C LEU A 257 16.49 3.34 13.10
N VAL A 258 16.62 3.93 11.91
CA VAL A 258 17.80 3.76 11.04
C VAL A 258 19.06 4.28 11.71
N GLU A 259 19.03 5.47 12.28
CA GLU A 259 20.16 6.09 12.98
C GLU A 259 20.54 5.29 14.24
N CYS A 260 19.55 4.84 15.01
CA CYS A 260 19.80 3.98 16.17
C CYS A 260 20.47 2.66 15.74
N ALA A 261 19.98 2.04 14.68
CA ALA A 261 20.56 0.79 14.18
C ALA A 261 21.99 0.99 13.67
N ALA A 262 22.32 2.14 13.09
CA ALA A 262 23.68 2.48 12.64
C ALA A 262 24.64 2.79 13.81
N SER A 263 24.12 3.07 15.01
CA SER A 263 24.92 3.36 16.20
C SER A 263 25.38 2.11 16.93
N SER A 264 26.16 2.27 18.01
CA SER A 264 26.55 1.20 18.94
C SER A 264 25.47 0.86 19.98
N ALA A 265 24.27 1.46 19.90
CA ALA A 265 23.18 1.21 20.86
C ALA A 265 22.75 -0.27 20.83
N ALA A 266 22.36 -0.83 21.96
CA ALA A 266 21.80 -2.17 22.00
C ALA A 266 20.51 -2.27 21.18
N LYS A 267 20.26 -3.43 20.55
CA LYS A 267 19.07 -3.65 19.71
C LYS A 267 17.76 -3.29 20.41
N ASP A 268 17.64 -3.69 21.66
CA ASP A 268 16.43 -3.42 22.46
C ASP A 268 16.18 -1.92 22.68
N VAL A 269 17.24 -1.09 22.71
CA VAL A 269 17.11 0.37 22.74
C VAL A 269 16.46 0.91 21.48
N CYS A 270 16.83 0.37 20.30
CA CYS A 270 16.27 0.78 19.02
C CYS A 270 14.81 0.32 18.88
N ILE A 271 14.48 -0.89 19.35
CA ILE A 271 13.10 -1.41 19.37
C ILE A 271 12.23 -0.53 20.28
N ALA A 272 12.71 -0.22 21.49
CA ALA A 272 12.01 0.67 22.41
C ALA A 272 11.85 2.09 21.85
N GLY A 273 12.85 2.56 21.10
CA GLY A 273 12.78 3.83 20.36
C GLY A 273 11.65 3.84 19.34
N TRP A 274 11.57 2.82 18.47
CA TRP A 274 10.49 2.68 17.50
C TRP A 274 9.12 2.66 18.17
N ASN A 275 8.94 1.81 19.19
CA ASN A 275 7.68 1.67 19.92
C ASN A 275 7.22 2.99 20.58
N ARG A 276 8.15 3.81 21.04
CA ARG A 276 7.84 5.13 21.60
C ARG A 276 7.47 6.13 20.50
N ASP A 277 8.29 6.21 19.46
CA ASP A 277 8.19 7.25 18.44
C ASP A 277 7.02 6.99 17.47
N ALA A 278 6.71 5.70 17.21
CA ALA A 278 5.62 5.25 16.36
C ALA A 278 4.36 4.79 17.13
N ALA A 279 4.29 4.99 18.46
CA ALA A 279 3.27 4.43 19.36
C ALA A 279 1.83 4.55 18.82
N ARG A 280 1.47 5.71 18.27
CA ARG A 280 0.10 5.93 17.77
C ARG A 280 -0.24 5.11 16.52
N PHE A 281 0.75 4.67 15.76
CA PHE A 281 0.58 3.92 14.52
C PHE A 281 0.60 2.42 14.75
N VAL A 282 1.33 1.94 15.76
CA VAL A 282 1.51 0.51 16.07
C VAL A 282 0.40 -0.07 16.94
N ALA A 283 -0.43 0.78 17.57
CA ALA A 283 -1.48 0.38 18.50
C ALA A 283 -2.47 -0.69 17.99
N PRO A 284 -2.77 -0.81 16.70
CA PRO A 284 -3.66 -1.86 16.18
C PRO A 284 -3.08 -3.28 16.27
N LEU A 285 -1.76 -3.44 16.41
CA LEU A 285 -1.09 -4.74 16.49
C LEU A 285 -0.58 -5.04 17.91
N ALA A 286 -0.52 -6.34 18.23
CA ALA A 286 0.07 -6.76 19.51
C ALA A 286 1.55 -6.35 19.58
N PRO A 287 2.00 -5.62 20.62
CA PRO A 287 3.37 -5.09 20.72
C PRO A 287 4.47 -6.12 20.43
N ARG A 288 4.32 -7.36 20.94
CA ARG A 288 5.30 -8.44 20.73
C ARG A 288 5.51 -8.83 19.25
N LYS A 289 4.54 -8.57 18.37
CA LYS A 289 4.69 -8.84 16.92
C LYS A 289 5.54 -7.74 16.27
N VAL A 290 5.28 -6.49 16.65
CA VAL A 290 6.05 -5.33 16.21
C VAL A 290 7.50 -5.46 16.67
N ASP A 291 7.74 -5.78 17.93
CA ASP A 291 9.09 -5.97 18.47
C ASP A 291 9.89 -7.02 17.69
N ARG A 292 9.26 -8.17 17.40
CA ARG A 292 9.90 -9.23 16.62
C ARG A 292 10.22 -8.81 15.21
N LEU A 293 9.33 -8.06 14.57
CA LEU A 293 9.51 -7.59 13.21
C LEU A 293 10.63 -6.54 13.14
N ILE A 294 10.64 -5.57 14.05
CA ILE A 294 11.73 -4.58 14.14
C ILE A 294 13.06 -5.25 14.47
N ALA A 295 13.08 -6.20 15.42
CA ALA A 295 14.29 -6.97 15.74
C ALA A 295 14.83 -7.71 14.52
N TYR A 296 13.96 -8.36 13.75
CA TYR A 296 14.31 -9.06 12.52
C TYR A 296 14.95 -8.11 11.50
N TYR A 297 14.35 -6.94 11.25
CA TYR A 297 14.91 -5.98 10.28
C TYR A 297 16.19 -5.29 10.77
N ILE A 298 16.34 -5.07 12.07
CA ILE A 298 17.64 -4.63 12.61
C ILE A 298 18.74 -5.66 12.29
N ASP A 299 18.48 -6.94 12.54
CA ASP A 299 19.48 -7.99 12.36
C ASP A 299 19.77 -8.28 10.88
N THR A 300 18.71 -8.39 10.06
CA THR A 300 18.83 -8.87 8.67
C THR A 300 19.06 -7.77 7.66
N ARG A 301 18.71 -6.51 7.99
CA ARG A 301 18.80 -5.39 7.05
C ARG A 301 19.68 -4.26 7.57
N LEU A 302 19.32 -3.65 8.72
CA LEU A 302 19.98 -2.42 9.17
C LEU A 302 21.40 -2.65 9.74
N ARG A 303 21.67 -3.84 10.32
CA ARG A 303 22.99 -4.23 10.88
C ARG A 303 23.62 -5.40 10.15
N SER A 304 23.08 -5.81 9.01
CA SER A 304 23.67 -6.83 8.17
C SER A 304 24.99 -6.36 7.53
N SER A 305 25.64 -7.22 6.77
CA SER A 305 26.85 -6.83 6.06
C SER A 305 26.58 -5.67 5.08
N PRO A 306 27.59 -4.84 4.76
CA PRO A 306 27.43 -3.77 3.77
C PRO A 306 26.96 -4.28 2.39
N GLU A 307 27.23 -5.53 2.05
CA GLU A 307 26.75 -6.18 0.83
C GLU A 307 25.23 -6.40 0.91
N GLU A 308 24.74 -7.03 1.99
CA GLU A 308 23.32 -7.27 2.22
C GLU A 308 22.51 -5.96 2.35
N GLN A 309 23.05 -4.94 3.02
CA GLN A 309 22.39 -3.62 3.11
C GLN A 309 22.19 -2.99 1.73
N ARG A 310 23.12 -3.20 0.80
CA ARG A 310 23.10 -2.65 -0.57
C ARG A 310 22.50 -3.58 -1.61
N LYS A 311 22.10 -4.78 -1.24
CA LYS A 311 21.58 -5.81 -2.15
C LYS A 311 20.48 -5.26 -3.08
N TYR A 312 19.58 -4.48 -2.53
CA TYR A 312 18.44 -3.90 -3.25
C TYR A 312 18.60 -2.42 -3.61
N CYS A 313 19.80 -1.85 -3.46
CA CYS A 313 20.11 -0.46 -3.84
C CYS A 313 20.62 -0.32 -5.29
N ARG A 314 20.54 -1.36 -6.10
CA ARG A 314 21.02 -1.40 -7.48
C ARG A 314 20.15 -2.33 -8.30
N PRO A 315 20.12 -2.17 -9.64
CA PRO A 315 19.48 -3.15 -10.50
C PRO A 315 20.04 -4.54 -10.23
N VAL A 316 19.17 -5.52 -10.00
CA VAL A 316 19.57 -6.92 -9.99
C VAL A 316 20.05 -7.24 -11.40
N LYS A 317 21.31 -7.59 -11.58
CA LYS A 317 21.81 -8.06 -12.88
C LYS A 317 21.04 -9.34 -13.20
N PRO A 318 20.40 -9.43 -14.38
CA PRO A 318 19.82 -10.69 -14.80
C PRO A 318 20.92 -11.76 -14.82
N ALA A 319 20.61 -12.93 -14.25
CA ALA A 319 21.47 -14.09 -14.24
C ALA A 319 21.69 -14.65 -15.64
#